data_7072bf6d8d16231319da03c972c7143e
#
_entry.id   7072bf6d8d16231319da03c972c7143e
#
_cell.length_a   1.000
_cell.length_b   1.000
_cell.length_c   1.000
_cell.angle_alpha   90.00
_cell.angle_beta   90.00
_cell.angle_gamma   90.00
#
_symmetry.space_group_name_H-M   'P 1'
#
loop_
_entity.id
_entity.type
_entity.pdbx_description
1 polymer ?
#
loop_
_entity_poly.entity_id
_entity_poly.type
_entity_poly.pdbx_seq_one_letter_code
_entity_poly.pdbx_strand_id
1 'polypeptide(L)'
;QQQLEATDQLGIIASVENAAGIGTLTATWKEIYAQFDALLEKVGSLAYISLTHHTENRFGGGNYTEGIGLKEDGKRLLDYLAGKQIPVDLSHTSDLLAEGILNYIDRHHLPIPILASHSNFRRIWDHKRNLTDEFAQEIIHRNGIIGVNFLRAFLDNEQPERLFEHLIYGSKLDEQAIAFGADFFYTKDFPDRSRHPFYFPLAENASKYPNILSHLSQKLTEGQLRKLAHENVFRFYQNLWS
;
A
#
# COMPACT_ATOMS: atom_id res chain seq x y z
N GLN A 1 10.79 -18.79 3.51
CA GLN A 1 10.01 -18.77 4.75
C GLN A 1 10.78 -19.37 5.93
N GLN A 2 11.27 -20.61 5.86
CA GLN A 2 12.08 -21.26 6.91
C GLN A 2 13.40 -20.51 7.22
N GLN A 3 13.94 -19.72 6.29
CA GLN A 3 15.17 -18.95 6.50
C GLN A 3 14.97 -17.69 7.36
N LEU A 4 13.79 -17.06 7.35
CA LEU A 4 13.50 -15.86 8.15
C LEU A 4 13.23 -16.18 9.63
N GLU A 5 12.71 -17.36 9.94
CA GLU A 5 12.43 -17.79 11.30
C GLU A 5 13.69 -18.22 12.10
N ALA A 6 14.81 -18.46 11.40
CA ALA A 6 16.02 -19.03 11.98
C ALA A 6 17.21 -18.07 12.11
N THR A 7 17.06 -16.78 11.73
CA THR A 7 18.18 -15.84 11.69
C THR A 7 17.81 -14.48 12.27
N ASP A 8 18.76 -13.85 12.99
CA ASP A 8 18.69 -12.42 13.39
C ASP A 8 18.89 -11.46 12.19
N GLN A 9 18.55 -11.91 10.98
CA GLN A 9 18.74 -11.12 9.74
C GLN A 9 17.49 -10.34 9.38
N LEU A 10 17.68 -9.14 8.87
CA LEU A 10 16.62 -8.31 8.29
C LEU A 10 16.21 -8.89 6.93
N GLY A 11 14.93 -9.27 6.79
CA GLY A 11 14.34 -9.63 5.50
C GLY A 11 13.90 -8.37 4.73
N ILE A 12 14.20 -8.33 3.44
CA ILE A 12 13.77 -7.26 2.52
C ILE A 12 13.00 -7.90 1.37
N ILE A 13 11.80 -7.37 1.09
CA ILE A 13 10.99 -7.76 -0.06
C ILE A 13 10.84 -6.54 -0.97
N ALA A 14 11.14 -6.71 -2.26
CA ALA A 14 11.01 -5.64 -3.25
C ALA A 14 9.54 -5.33 -3.55
N SER A 15 9.26 -4.08 -3.89
CA SER A 15 7.96 -3.64 -4.42
C SER A 15 8.15 -2.64 -5.54
N VAL A 16 7.09 -2.41 -6.33
CA VAL A 16 7.08 -1.38 -7.37
C VAL A 16 6.01 -0.36 -7.02
N GLU A 17 6.45 0.82 -6.63
CA GLU A 17 5.58 1.97 -6.52
C GLU A 17 5.65 2.77 -7.81
N ASN A 18 4.50 2.90 -8.52
CA ASN A 18 4.38 3.50 -9.83
C ASN A 18 4.95 2.66 -10.99
N ALA A 19 4.09 1.88 -11.61
CA ALA A 19 4.43 1.05 -12.77
C ALA A 19 5.01 1.82 -13.98
N ALA A 20 4.91 3.16 -14.02
CA ALA A 20 5.53 3.98 -15.05
C ALA A 20 7.06 3.84 -15.08
N GLY A 21 7.69 3.41 -13.99
CA GLY A 21 9.12 3.08 -13.95
C GLY A 21 9.50 1.88 -14.80
N ILE A 22 8.54 0.95 -15.02
CA ILE A 22 8.72 -0.23 -15.88
C ILE A 22 8.11 0.03 -17.26
N GLY A 23 6.97 0.71 -17.33
CA GLY A 23 6.24 1.00 -18.55
C GLY A 23 6.21 2.49 -18.88
N THR A 24 7.30 3.04 -19.44
CA THR A 24 7.30 4.43 -19.90
C THR A 24 6.28 4.65 -21.04
N LEU A 25 5.90 5.91 -21.30
CA LEU A 25 4.91 6.25 -22.34
C LEU A 25 5.28 5.72 -23.73
N THR A 26 6.55 5.58 -24.04
CA THR A 26 7.06 5.16 -25.34
C THR A 26 7.43 3.68 -25.41
N ALA A 27 7.46 2.99 -24.26
CA ALA A 27 7.82 1.57 -24.22
C ALA A 27 6.77 0.70 -24.91
N THR A 28 7.23 -0.23 -25.74
CA THR A 28 6.38 -1.28 -26.31
C THR A 28 6.04 -2.31 -25.23
N TRP A 29 4.94 -3.04 -25.43
CA TRP A 29 4.55 -4.10 -24.49
C TRP A 29 5.58 -5.24 -24.41
N LYS A 30 6.31 -5.51 -25.50
CA LYS A 30 7.41 -6.47 -25.48
C LYS A 30 8.53 -6.04 -24.51
N GLU A 31 8.87 -4.75 -24.53
CA GLU A 31 9.87 -4.20 -23.62
C GLU A 31 9.40 -4.19 -22.16
N ILE A 32 8.12 -3.84 -21.93
CA ILE A 32 7.52 -3.86 -20.58
C ILE A 32 7.57 -5.27 -19.99
N TYR A 33 7.14 -6.29 -20.74
CA TYR A 33 7.19 -7.67 -20.27
C TYR A 33 8.62 -8.12 -20.00
N ALA A 34 9.56 -7.81 -20.90
CA ALA A 34 10.97 -8.16 -20.71
C ALA A 34 11.59 -7.50 -19.47
N GLN A 35 11.25 -6.22 -19.19
CA GLN A 35 11.72 -5.52 -18.00
C GLN A 35 11.11 -6.12 -16.72
N PHE A 36 9.82 -6.47 -16.76
CA PHE A 36 9.16 -7.12 -15.64
C PHE A 36 9.75 -8.49 -15.34
N ASP A 37 9.92 -9.32 -16.37
CA ASP A 37 10.49 -10.66 -16.22
C ASP A 37 11.93 -10.59 -15.69
N ALA A 38 12.74 -9.66 -16.18
CA ALA A 38 14.10 -9.41 -15.68
C ALA A 38 14.12 -8.91 -14.22
N LEU A 39 13.13 -8.11 -13.81
CA LEU A 39 12.98 -7.69 -12.41
C LEU A 39 12.65 -8.90 -11.53
N LEU A 40 11.66 -9.69 -11.91
CA LEU A 40 11.25 -10.89 -11.15
C LEU A 40 12.36 -11.93 -11.05
N GLU A 41 13.14 -12.12 -12.11
CA GLU A 41 14.33 -12.99 -12.09
C GLU A 41 15.34 -12.56 -11.01
N LYS A 42 15.50 -11.25 -10.79
CA LYS A 42 16.44 -10.71 -9.79
C LYS A 42 15.92 -10.79 -8.36
N VAL A 43 14.62 -10.54 -8.15
CA VAL A 43 14.06 -10.36 -6.81
C VAL A 43 13.20 -11.53 -6.34
N GLY A 44 12.91 -12.49 -7.23
CA GLY A 44 12.05 -13.65 -6.97
C GLY A 44 10.57 -13.34 -7.00
N SER A 45 10.10 -12.37 -6.25
CA SER A 45 8.71 -11.89 -6.24
C SER A 45 8.64 -10.42 -5.81
N LEU A 46 7.48 -9.81 -5.96
CA LEU A 46 7.18 -8.47 -5.49
C LEU A 46 6.15 -8.50 -4.37
N ALA A 47 6.37 -7.69 -3.34
CA ALA A 47 5.38 -7.50 -2.30
C ALA A 47 4.08 -6.91 -2.87
N TYR A 48 4.20 -5.96 -3.79
CA TYR A 48 3.09 -5.35 -4.50
C TYR A 48 3.57 -4.55 -5.71
N ILE A 49 2.61 -4.13 -6.53
CA ILE A 49 2.79 -3.13 -7.57
C ILE A 49 1.63 -2.13 -7.53
N SER A 50 1.92 -0.81 -7.49
CA SER A 50 0.94 0.22 -7.77
C SER A 50 1.01 0.67 -9.23
N LEU A 51 -0.15 0.91 -9.86
CA LEU A 51 -0.21 1.35 -11.26
C LEU A 51 0.28 2.79 -11.40
N THR A 52 0.00 3.63 -10.42
CA THR A 52 0.28 5.07 -10.43
C THR A 52 0.96 5.52 -9.15
N HIS A 53 1.49 6.75 -9.16
CA HIS A 53 1.83 7.53 -7.98
C HIS A 53 0.84 8.71 -7.88
N HIS A 54 1.29 9.94 -7.72
CA HIS A 54 0.39 11.08 -7.52
C HIS A 54 -0.37 11.54 -8.79
N THR A 55 0.24 11.37 -9.96
CA THR A 55 -0.26 11.91 -11.21
C THR A 55 -0.64 10.82 -12.22
N GLU A 56 -1.29 11.22 -13.28
CA GLU A 56 -1.61 10.37 -14.42
C GLU A 56 -0.35 9.79 -15.06
N ASN A 57 -0.45 8.54 -15.47
CA ASN A 57 0.51 7.88 -16.34
C ASN A 57 -0.21 7.06 -17.43
N ARG A 58 0.50 6.17 -18.15
CA ARG A 58 -0.12 5.35 -19.20
C ARG A 58 -1.15 4.34 -18.69
N PHE A 59 -1.11 3.97 -17.40
CA PHE A 59 -1.98 2.93 -16.82
C PHE A 59 -3.25 3.49 -16.20
N GLY A 60 -3.24 4.75 -15.74
CA GLY A 60 -4.40 5.37 -15.10
C GLY A 60 -4.10 6.69 -14.41
N GLY A 61 -5.02 7.14 -13.56
CA GLY A 61 -4.93 8.37 -12.79
C GLY A 61 -4.43 8.15 -11.37
N GLY A 62 -3.46 8.97 -10.93
CA GLY A 62 -3.06 9.04 -9.54
C GLY A 62 -4.02 9.89 -8.71
N ASN A 63 -3.84 9.90 -7.40
CA ASN A 63 -4.74 10.58 -6.46
C ASN A 63 -4.83 12.12 -6.64
N TYR A 64 -3.96 12.75 -7.44
CA TYR A 64 -4.06 14.15 -7.83
C TYR A 64 -4.58 14.35 -9.27
N THR A 65 -5.00 13.29 -9.95
CA THR A 65 -5.68 13.32 -11.27
C THR A 65 -7.01 12.58 -11.18
N GLU A 66 -7.90 13.09 -10.33
CA GLU A 66 -9.14 12.44 -9.89
C GLU A 66 -10.10 12.05 -11.03
N GLY A 67 -10.10 12.83 -12.13
CA GLY A 67 -10.94 12.57 -13.31
C GLY A 67 -10.47 11.43 -14.22
N ILE A 68 -9.37 10.75 -13.90
CA ILE A 68 -8.77 9.71 -14.72
C ILE A 68 -8.89 8.34 -14.05
N GLY A 69 -9.56 7.42 -14.70
CA GLY A 69 -9.71 6.02 -14.28
C GLY A 69 -8.68 5.09 -14.90
N LEU A 70 -9.04 3.79 -14.95
CA LEU A 70 -8.22 2.72 -15.54
C LEU A 70 -8.18 2.86 -17.07
N LYS A 71 -6.98 2.92 -17.64
CA LYS A 71 -6.73 2.99 -19.07
C LYS A 71 -6.53 1.62 -19.71
N GLU A 72 -6.53 1.56 -21.04
CA GLU A 72 -6.32 0.28 -21.77
C GLU A 72 -4.97 -0.37 -21.42
N ASP A 73 -3.90 0.41 -21.30
CA ASP A 73 -2.60 -0.12 -20.87
C ASP A 73 -2.64 -0.61 -19.41
N GLY A 74 -3.46 -0.01 -18.56
CA GLY A 74 -3.70 -0.49 -17.20
C GLY A 74 -4.40 -1.85 -17.18
N LYS A 75 -5.44 -2.05 -18.00
CA LYS A 75 -6.11 -3.34 -18.16
C LYS A 75 -5.15 -4.43 -18.62
N ARG A 76 -4.34 -4.11 -19.64
CA ARG A 76 -3.33 -5.04 -20.16
C ARG A 76 -2.25 -5.39 -19.13
N LEU A 77 -1.90 -4.45 -18.25
CA LEU A 77 -1.00 -4.75 -17.14
C LEU A 77 -1.66 -5.69 -16.14
N LEU A 78 -2.94 -5.49 -15.80
CA LEU A 78 -3.69 -6.41 -14.94
C LEU A 78 -3.78 -7.82 -15.55
N ASP A 79 -4.06 -7.94 -16.85
CA ASP A 79 -4.05 -9.25 -17.55
C ASP A 79 -2.67 -9.94 -17.42
N TYR A 80 -1.58 -9.19 -17.55
CA TYR A 80 -0.22 -9.72 -17.38
C TYR A 80 0.09 -10.14 -15.97
N LEU A 81 -0.44 -9.44 -14.96
CA LEU A 81 -0.24 -9.75 -13.54
C LEU A 81 -1.09 -10.93 -13.06
N ALA A 82 -2.15 -11.28 -13.79
CA ALA A 82 -3.06 -12.36 -13.43
C ALA A 82 -2.29 -13.67 -13.20
N GLY A 83 -2.46 -14.28 -12.02
CA GLY A 83 -1.80 -15.53 -11.65
C GLY A 83 -0.33 -15.44 -11.26
N LYS A 84 0.29 -14.25 -11.26
CA LYS A 84 1.70 -14.06 -10.83
C LYS A 84 1.87 -13.96 -9.31
N GLN A 85 0.78 -14.01 -8.54
CA GLN A 85 0.82 -13.85 -7.08
C GLN A 85 1.47 -12.52 -6.64
N ILE A 86 1.30 -11.46 -7.43
CA ILE A 86 1.76 -10.10 -7.13
C ILE A 86 0.53 -9.26 -6.84
N PRO A 87 0.38 -8.73 -5.62
CA PRO A 87 -0.73 -7.87 -5.27
C PRO A 87 -0.70 -6.54 -6.02
N VAL A 88 -1.88 -6.07 -6.46
CA VAL A 88 -2.07 -4.71 -6.94
C VAL A 88 -2.40 -3.81 -5.76
N ASP A 89 -1.63 -2.74 -5.63
CA ASP A 89 -1.74 -1.76 -4.56
C ASP A 89 -2.64 -0.59 -4.98
N LEU A 90 -3.68 -0.32 -4.18
CA LEU A 90 -4.57 0.81 -4.36
C LEU A 90 -4.03 2.11 -3.73
N SER A 91 -2.88 2.08 -3.05
CA SER A 91 -2.23 3.31 -2.63
C SER A 91 -1.88 4.17 -3.85
N HIS A 92 -2.10 5.47 -3.75
CA HIS A 92 -1.91 6.46 -4.82
C HIS A 92 -2.88 6.40 -6.02
N THR A 93 -3.85 5.51 -6.05
CA THR A 93 -4.87 5.54 -7.10
C THR A 93 -5.81 6.75 -6.93
N SER A 94 -6.32 7.30 -8.04
CA SER A 94 -7.57 8.04 -7.99
C SER A 94 -8.72 7.11 -7.62
N ASP A 95 -9.83 7.64 -7.10
CA ASP A 95 -11.01 6.81 -6.81
C ASP A 95 -11.53 6.10 -8.07
N LEU A 96 -11.54 6.80 -9.22
CA LEU A 96 -11.91 6.21 -10.51
C LEU A 96 -10.95 5.10 -10.98
N LEU A 97 -9.64 5.23 -10.67
CA LEU A 97 -8.69 4.16 -10.99
C LEU A 97 -8.90 2.96 -10.07
N ALA A 98 -9.09 3.17 -8.76
CA ALA A 98 -9.37 2.08 -7.82
C ALA A 98 -10.64 1.31 -8.21
N GLU A 99 -11.73 2.02 -8.48
CA GLU A 99 -12.98 1.44 -8.97
C GLU A 99 -12.77 0.68 -10.29
N GLY A 100 -12.04 1.27 -11.24
CA GLY A 100 -11.75 0.65 -12.54
C GLY A 100 -10.94 -0.64 -12.40
N ILE A 101 -9.94 -0.68 -11.50
CA ILE A 101 -9.14 -1.88 -11.20
C ILE A 101 -10.04 -2.98 -10.64
N LEU A 102 -10.79 -2.69 -9.58
CA LEU A 102 -11.67 -3.66 -8.91
C LEU A 102 -12.72 -4.23 -9.87
N ASN A 103 -13.42 -3.35 -10.61
CA ASN A 103 -14.42 -3.75 -11.61
C ASN A 103 -13.84 -4.59 -12.74
N TYR A 104 -12.61 -4.28 -13.19
CA TYR A 104 -11.96 -5.04 -14.25
C TYR A 104 -11.57 -6.43 -13.78
N ILE A 105 -10.98 -6.54 -12.59
CA ILE A 105 -10.61 -7.81 -11.95
C ILE A 105 -11.85 -8.71 -11.79
N ASP A 106 -12.95 -8.17 -11.28
CA ASP A 106 -14.18 -8.94 -11.06
C ASP A 106 -14.82 -9.40 -12.36
N ARG A 107 -14.95 -8.48 -13.33
CA ARG A 107 -15.55 -8.80 -14.65
C ARG A 107 -14.79 -9.89 -15.39
N HIS A 108 -13.47 -9.91 -15.27
CA HIS A 108 -12.61 -10.85 -15.97
C HIS A 108 -12.15 -12.04 -15.10
N HIS A 109 -12.62 -12.10 -13.84
CA HIS A 109 -12.26 -13.14 -12.86
C HIS A 109 -10.75 -13.32 -12.71
N LEU A 110 -10.00 -12.21 -12.70
CA LEU A 110 -8.55 -12.25 -12.63
C LEU A 110 -8.09 -12.62 -11.20
N PRO A 111 -7.23 -13.63 -11.04
CA PRO A 111 -6.69 -14.01 -9.72
C PRO A 111 -5.58 -13.04 -9.29
N ILE A 112 -5.96 -11.81 -8.97
CA ILE A 112 -5.06 -10.74 -8.52
C ILE A 112 -5.41 -10.35 -7.09
N PRO A 113 -4.50 -10.53 -6.13
CA PRO A 113 -4.69 -10.02 -4.77
C PRO A 113 -4.66 -8.49 -4.75
N ILE A 114 -5.42 -7.89 -3.84
CA ILE A 114 -5.52 -6.43 -3.67
C ILE A 114 -5.07 -6.05 -2.27
N LEU A 115 -4.34 -4.95 -2.17
CA LEU A 115 -3.97 -4.34 -0.90
C LEU A 115 -3.91 -2.80 -1.01
N ALA A 116 -3.74 -2.13 0.11
CA ALA A 116 -3.24 -0.76 0.19
C ALA A 116 -2.00 -0.75 1.08
N SER A 117 -0.83 -0.60 0.46
CA SER A 117 0.44 -0.73 1.17
C SER A 117 0.68 0.37 2.20
N HIS A 118 0.17 1.59 1.96
CA HIS A 118 0.38 2.76 2.82
C HIS A 118 -0.73 3.81 2.62
N SER A 119 -1.93 3.53 3.10
CA SER A 119 -3.09 4.43 2.99
C SER A 119 -3.83 4.57 4.31
N ASN A 120 -4.42 5.72 4.52
CA ASN A 120 -5.23 6.04 5.70
C ASN A 120 -6.73 6.01 5.37
N PHE A 121 -7.59 6.40 6.31
CA PHE A 121 -9.05 6.38 6.15
C PHE A 121 -9.59 7.80 5.96
N ARG A 122 -10.31 8.04 4.87
CA ARG A 122 -10.88 9.34 4.53
C ARG A 122 -11.91 9.82 5.58
N ARG A 123 -12.58 8.89 6.22
CA ARG A 123 -13.50 9.18 7.32
C ARG A 123 -12.83 9.84 8.52
N ILE A 124 -11.55 9.58 8.76
CA ILE A 124 -10.79 10.17 9.87
C ILE A 124 -10.17 11.51 9.44
N TRP A 125 -9.60 11.55 8.25
CA TRP A 125 -9.04 12.76 7.66
C TRP A 125 -9.44 12.82 6.19
N ASP A 126 -10.31 13.79 5.83
CA ASP A 126 -10.82 13.97 4.47
C ASP A 126 -9.74 14.48 3.53
N HIS A 127 -8.98 13.55 3.02
CA HIS A 127 -7.91 13.79 2.05
C HIS A 127 -8.00 12.76 0.92
N LYS A 128 -7.88 13.22 -0.32
CA LYS A 128 -8.02 12.36 -1.52
C LYS A 128 -6.99 11.23 -1.65
N ARG A 129 -5.92 11.26 -0.87
CA ARG A 129 -4.93 10.19 -0.76
C ARG A 129 -5.40 9.06 0.16
N ASN A 130 -6.41 9.31 0.98
CA ASN A 130 -6.96 8.37 1.94
C ASN A 130 -8.10 7.57 1.32
N LEU A 131 -8.22 6.30 1.71
CA LEU A 131 -9.26 5.38 1.25
C LEU A 131 -10.66 5.82 1.73
N THR A 132 -11.64 5.70 0.87
CA THR A 132 -13.04 5.71 1.31
C THR A 132 -13.36 4.44 2.09
N ASP A 133 -14.46 4.45 2.84
CA ASP A 133 -14.90 3.25 3.57
C ASP A 133 -15.22 2.09 2.61
N GLU A 134 -15.73 2.40 1.41
CA GLU A 134 -16.04 1.42 0.38
C GLU A 134 -14.78 0.71 -0.11
N PHE A 135 -13.71 1.44 -0.44
CA PHE A 135 -12.44 0.83 -0.87
C PHE A 135 -11.76 0.06 0.25
N ALA A 136 -11.83 0.57 1.50
CA ALA A 136 -11.31 -0.17 2.65
C ALA A 136 -12.05 -1.51 2.85
N GLN A 137 -13.37 -1.51 2.72
CA GLN A 137 -14.19 -2.72 2.81
C GLN A 137 -13.92 -3.69 1.65
N GLU A 138 -13.74 -3.19 0.43
CA GLU A 138 -13.37 -4.03 -0.73
C GLU A 138 -12.03 -4.74 -0.53
N ILE A 139 -11.02 -4.04 0.01
CA ILE A 139 -9.73 -4.66 0.34
C ILE A 139 -9.92 -5.75 1.40
N ILE A 140 -10.69 -5.47 2.45
CA ILE A 140 -10.98 -6.41 3.55
C ILE A 140 -11.71 -7.65 3.00
N HIS A 141 -12.78 -7.48 2.22
CA HIS A 141 -13.56 -8.59 1.63
C HIS A 141 -12.72 -9.52 0.74
N ARG A 142 -11.65 -8.98 0.14
CA ARG A 142 -10.67 -9.74 -0.68
C ARG A 142 -9.55 -10.34 0.15
N ASN A 143 -9.65 -10.33 1.49
CA ASN A 143 -8.60 -10.76 2.42
C ASN A 143 -7.27 -9.99 2.23
N GLY A 144 -7.35 -8.75 1.79
CA GLY A 144 -6.20 -7.87 1.59
C GLY A 144 -5.71 -7.25 2.90
N ILE A 145 -4.67 -6.41 2.76
CA ILE A 145 -4.04 -5.68 3.87
C ILE A 145 -4.09 -4.18 3.59
N ILE A 146 -4.33 -3.40 4.65
CA ILE A 146 -4.26 -1.94 4.64
C ILE A 146 -3.14 -1.52 5.60
N GLY A 147 -2.02 -1.05 5.05
CA GLY A 147 -0.95 -0.44 5.80
C GLY A 147 -1.28 1.02 6.10
N VAL A 148 -1.33 1.41 7.38
CA VAL A 148 -1.60 2.79 7.77
C VAL A 148 -0.36 3.65 7.57
N ASN A 149 -0.50 4.71 6.77
CA ASN A 149 0.57 5.64 6.42
C ASN A 149 0.87 6.61 7.58
N PHE A 150 2.15 6.96 7.78
CA PHE A 150 2.60 7.82 8.89
C PHE A 150 2.91 9.26 8.46
N LEU A 151 2.82 9.57 7.16
CA LEU A 151 3.04 10.92 6.66
C LEU A 151 1.98 11.89 7.21
N ARG A 152 2.45 12.96 7.81
CA ARG A 152 1.62 13.99 8.44
C ARG A 152 0.51 14.50 7.51
N ALA A 153 0.84 14.76 6.25
CA ALA A 153 -0.11 15.28 5.26
C ALA A 153 -1.34 14.38 5.05
N PHE A 154 -1.25 13.07 5.36
CA PHE A 154 -2.31 12.09 5.16
C PHE A 154 -2.96 11.62 6.47
N LEU A 155 -2.37 12.01 7.61
CA LEU A 155 -2.94 11.78 8.94
C LEU A 155 -3.83 12.95 9.37
N ASP A 156 -3.23 14.11 9.44
CA ASP A 156 -3.76 15.43 9.82
C ASP A 156 -2.57 16.41 9.75
N ASN A 157 -2.80 17.67 9.40
CA ASN A 157 -1.70 18.63 9.32
C ASN A 157 -1.10 19.02 10.69
N GLU A 158 -1.89 18.92 11.78
CA GLU A 158 -1.54 19.48 13.08
C GLU A 158 -1.67 18.51 14.25
N GLN A 159 -2.49 17.46 14.13
CA GLN A 159 -2.84 16.56 15.23
C GLN A 159 -2.13 15.21 15.14
N PRO A 160 -1.03 15.01 15.86
CA PRO A 160 -0.26 13.75 15.79
C PRO A 160 -1.05 12.53 16.27
N GLU A 161 -2.03 12.71 17.15
CA GLU A 161 -2.91 11.66 17.68
C GLU A 161 -3.79 11.01 16.62
N ARG A 162 -3.98 11.66 15.47
CA ARG A 162 -4.74 11.09 14.34
C ARG A 162 -4.15 9.76 13.84
N LEU A 163 -2.85 9.53 13.99
CA LEU A 163 -2.26 8.23 13.70
C LEU A 163 -2.97 7.10 14.48
N PHE A 164 -3.19 7.31 15.78
CA PHE A 164 -3.88 6.32 16.62
C PHE A 164 -5.34 6.16 16.24
N GLU A 165 -6.01 7.25 15.86
CA GLU A 165 -7.41 7.19 15.41
C GLU A 165 -7.53 6.37 14.11
N HIS A 166 -6.63 6.54 13.14
CA HIS A 166 -6.58 5.72 11.92
C HIS A 166 -6.34 4.24 12.25
N LEU A 167 -5.37 3.93 13.11
CA LEU A 167 -5.05 2.55 13.50
C LEU A 167 -6.21 1.88 14.25
N ILE A 168 -6.83 2.58 15.18
CA ILE A 168 -7.99 2.08 15.96
C ILE A 168 -9.21 1.92 15.04
N TYR A 169 -9.46 2.88 14.14
CA TYR A 169 -10.57 2.82 13.20
C TYR A 169 -10.45 1.61 12.28
N GLY A 170 -9.28 1.45 11.65
CA GLY A 170 -9.01 0.29 10.80
C GLY A 170 -9.16 -1.03 11.55
N SER A 171 -8.61 -1.13 12.78
CA SER A 171 -8.75 -2.34 13.62
C SER A 171 -10.19 -2.65 14.01
N LYS A 172 -11.08 -1.66 14.04
CA LYS A 172 -12.52 -1.87 14.25
C LYS A 172 -13.23 -2.32 12.98
N LEU A 173 -12.77 -1.96 11.80
CA LEU A 173 -13.30 -2.48 10.53
C LEU A 173 -12.96 -3.96 10.40
N ASP A 174 -11.69 -4.31 10.53
CA ASP A 174 -11.22 -5.70 10.63
C ASP A 174 -9.82 -5.74 11.27
N GLU A 175 -9.72 -6.34 12.45
CA GLU A 175 -8.44 -6.48 13.15
C GLU A 175 -7.40 -7.36 12.43
N GLN A 176 -7.83 -8.11 11.41
CA GLN A 176 -6.97 -8.98 10.63
C GLN A 176 -6.42 -8.32 9.35
N ALA A 177 -6.93 -7.15 8.97
CA ALA A 177 -6.57 -6.49 7.72
C ALA A 177 -5.61 -5.30 7.89
N ILE A 178 -5.33 -4.87 9.12
CA ILE A 178 -4.58 -3.63 9.37
C ILE A 178 -3.12 -3.90 9.73
N ALA A 179 -2.24 -3.07 9.20
CA ALA A 179 -0.79 -3.14 9.45
C ALA A 179 -0.16 -1.74 9.48
N PHE A 180 1.11 -1.66 9.81
CA PHE A 180 1.90 -0.45 9.62
C PHE A 180 2.37 -0.34 8.17
N GLY A 181 2.03 0.77 7.51
CA GLY A 181 2.50 1.15 6.19
C GLY A 181 3.17 2.52 6.24
N ALA A 182 4.21 2.65 7.06
CA ALA A 182 4.75 3.91 7.53
C ALA A 182 5.25 4.85 6.43
N ASP A 183 5.60 4.33 5.26
CA ASP A 183 6.09 5.12 4.12
C ASP A 183 7.34 5.93 4.46
N PHE A 184 8.28 5.32 5.20
CA PHE A 184 9.53 5.99 5.56
C PHE A 184 10.45 6.13 4.36
N PHE A 185 10.91 7.36 4.11
CA PHE A 185 11.89 7.68 3.10
C PHE A 185 12.92 8.69 3.62
N TYR A 186 14.02 8.85 2.89
CA TYR A 186 15.06 9.80 3.24
C TYR A 186 14.60 11.23 2.95
N THR A 187 14.39 12.01 4.01
CA THR A 187 13.80 13.36 3.93
C THR A 187 14.80 14.51 4.02
N LYS A 188 16.05 14.23 4.46
CA LYS A 188 17.02 15.27 4.80
C LYS A 188 17.32 16.23 3.65
N ASP A 189 17.46 15.71 2.44
CA ASP A 189 17.81 16.47 1.24
C ASP A 189 16.59 16.80 0.36
N PHE A 190 15.38 16.60 0.89
CA PHE A 190 14.17 16.93 0.13
C PHE A 190 14.11 18.43 -0.15
N PRO A 191 14.00 18.85 -1.42
CA PRO A 191 14.22 20.25 -1.83
C PRO A 191 13.13 21.21 -1.33
N ASP A 192 11.89 20.76 -1.26
CA ASP A 192 10.78 21.59 -0.81
C ASP A 192 10.68 21.59 0.72
N ARG A 193 11.23 22.62 1.33
CA ARG A 193 11.25 22.80 2.79
C ARG A 193 9.89 23.10 3.38
N SER A 194 8.91 23.57 2.61
CA SER A 194 7.55 23.82 3.09
C SER A 194 6.81 22.54 3.50
N ARG A 195 7.24 21.38 2.98
CA ARG A 195 6.69 20.06 3.32
C ARG A 195 7.25 19.47 4.61
N HIS A 196 8.30 20.06 5.18
CA HIS A 196 8.89 19.58 6.44
C HIS A 196 8.12 20.10 7.68
N PRO A 197 8.08 19.32 8.76
CA PRO A 197 8.47 17.92 8.86
C PRO A 197 7.44 17.00 8.16
N PHE A 198 7.92 15.94 7.50
CA PHE A 198 7.06 14.95 6.85
C PHE A 198 6.29 14.08 7.84
N TYR A 199 6.88 13.83 9.00
CA TYR A 199 6.33 12.98 10.05
C TYR A 199 6.19 13.77 11.35
N PHE A 200 5.22 13.39 12.16
CA PHE A 200 5.17 13.84 13.54
C PHE A 200 6.29 13.19 14.37
N PRO A 201 6.86 13.86 15.40
CA PRO A 201 7.94 13.31 16.20
C PRO A 201 7.65 11.96 16.85
N LEU A 202 6.37 11.67 17.13
CA LEU A 202 5.94 10.38 17.70
C LEU A 202 6.04 9.20 16.72
N ALA A 203 6.19 9.46 15.41
CA ALA A 203 6.13 8.46 14.34
C ALA A 203 7.15 8.73 13.21
N GLU A 204 8.25 9.43 13.50
CA GLU A 204 9.20 9.92 12.48
C GLU A 204 10.16 8.86 11.94
N ASN A 205 10.27 7.72 12.61
CA ASN A 205 11.12 6.60 12.18
C ASN A 205 10.76 5.31 12.93
N ALA A 206 11.33 4.18 12.51
CA ALA A 206 11.01 2.85 13.05
C ALA A 206 11.31 2.67 14.55
N SER A 207 12.20 3.47 15.16
CA SER A 207 12.45 3.39 16.61
C SER A 207 11.24 3.80 17.46
N LYS A 208 10.23 4.41 16.84
CA LYS A 208 9.00 4.84 17.52
C LYS A 208 7.94 3.74 17.65
N TYR A 209 8.06 2.62 16.94
CA TYR A 209 7.08 1.54 17.02
C TYR A 209 6.77 1.04 18.43
N PRO A 210 7.75 0.85 19.35
CA PRO A 210 7.45 0.45 20.70
C PRO A 210 6.55 1.45 21.45
N ASN A 211 6.77 2.75 21.25
CA ASN A 211 5.96 3.79 21.87
C ASN A 211 4.54 3.85 21.27
N ILE A 212 4.42 3.66 19.95
CA ILE A 212 3.13 3.59 19.27
C ILE A 212 2.32 2.41 19.80
N LEU A 213 2.93 1.22 19.90
CA LEU A 213 2.28 0.03 20.45
C LEU A 213 1.91 0.19 21.92
N SER A 214 2.77 0.80 22.73
CA SER A 214 2.49 1.13 24.13
C SER A 214 1.29 2.08 24.28
N HIS A 215 1.17 3.08 23.40
CA HIS A 215 -0.02 3.96 23.40
C HIS A 215 -1.29 3.21 23.03
N LEU A 216 -1.22 2.40 21.97
CA LEU A 216 -2.35 1.60 21.49
C LEU A 216 -2.80 0.54 22.49
N SER A 217 -1.94 0.04 23.39
CA SER A 217 -2.28 -0.94 24.42
C SER A 217 -3.35 -0.46 25.42
N GLN A 218 -3.61 0.85 25.46
CA GLN A 218 -4.70 1.43 26.23
C GLN A 218 -6.09 1.21 25.59
N LYS A 219 -6.15 0.83 24.31
CA LYS A 219 -7.38 0.71 23.52
C LYS A 219 -7.52 -0.62 22.79
N LEU A 220 -6.41 -1.31 22.52
CA LEU A 220 -6.36 -2.58 21.82
C LEU A 220 -5.83 -3.68 22.73
N THR A 221 -6.32 -4.90 22.55
CA THR A 221 -5.83 -6.08 23.26
C THR A 221 -4.42 -6.46 22.77
N GLU A 222 -3.68 -7.26 23.53
CA GLU A 222 -2.38 -7.78 23.13
C GLU A 222 -2.45 -8.57 21.81
N GLY A 223 -3.50 -9.35 21.60
CA GLY A 223 -3.72 -10.08 20.35
C GLY A 223 -3.91 -9.14 19.16
N GLN A 224 -4.66 -8.06 19.30
CA GLN A 224 -4.82 -7.05 18.25
C GLN A 224 -3.50 -6.31 17.96
N LEU A 225 -2.72 -6.01 19.00
CA LEU A 225 -1.40 -5.39 18.82
C LEU A 225 -0.42 -6.28 18.05
N ARG A 226 -0.37 -7.57 18.34
CA ARG A 226 0.46 -8.52 17.59
C ARG A 226 0.02 -8.62 16.13
N LYS A 227 -1.28 -8.72 15.86
CA LYS A 227 -1.84 -8.72 14.52
C LYS A 227 -1.42 -7.48 13.75
N LEU A 228 -1.63 -6.30 14.32
CA LEU A 228 -1.25 -5.02 13.74
C LEU A 228 0.26 -4.91 13.47
N ALA A 229 1.07 -5.35 14.43
CA ALA A 229 2.53 -5.20 14.36
C ALA A 229 3.18 -6.08 13.29
N HIS A 230 2.70 -7.32 13.09
CA HIS A 230 3.35 -8.26 12.18
C HIS A 230 2.48 -9.43 11.69
N GLU A 231 1.56 -10.01 12.52
CA GLU A 231 0.89 -11.26 12.18
C GLU A 231 0.01 -11.13 10.93
N ASN A 232 -0.64 -9.98 10.73
CA ASN A 232 -1.50 -9.75 9.56
C ASN A 232 -0.70 -9.75 8.25
N VAL A 233 0.42 -9.04 8.20
CA VAL A 233 1.29 -9.00 7.02
C VAL A 233 1.90 -10.37 6.77
N PHE A 234 2.39 -11.03 7.82
CA PHE A 234 2.95 -12.37 7.71
C PHE A 234 1.93 -13.36 7.15
N ARG A 235 0.72 -13.42 7.72
CA ARG A 235 -0.37 -14.27 7.23
C ARG A 235 -0.73 -13.98 5.77
N PHE A 236 -0.85 -12.70 5.39
CA PHE A 236 -1.18 -12.31 4.02
C PHE A 236 -0.17 -12.89 3.03
N TYR A 237 1.13 -12.66 3.24
CA TYR A 237 2.16 -13.14 2.34
C TYR A 237 2.39 -14.66 2.43
N GLN A 238 2.18 -15.26 3.60
CA GLN A 238 2.19 -16.72 3.74
C GLN A 238 1.13 -17.38 2.86
N ASN A 239 -0.10 -16.87 2.91
CA ASN A 239 -1.20 -17.37 2.08
C ASN A 239 -0.99 -17.11 0.60
N LEU A 240 -0.36 -15.99 0.26
CA LEU A 240 -0.12 -15.59 -1.12
C LEU A 240 0.94 -16.45 -1.80
N TRP A 241 1.99 -16.83 -1.08
CA TRP A 241 3.15 -17.54 -1.63
C TRP A 241 3.24 -19.03 -1.20
N SER A 242 2.15 -19.59 -0.63
CA SER A 242 2.05 -21.03 -0.25
C SER A 242 1.79 -21.96 -1.43
#